data_1bc46916a53650c25adc3f51ca41f031
#
_entry.id   1bc46916a53650c25adc3f51ca41f031
#
_cell.length_a   1.000
_cell.length_b   1.000
_cell.length_c   1.000
_cell.angle_alpha   90.00
_cell.angle_beta   90.00
_cell.angle_gamma   90.00
#
_symmetry.space_group_name_H-M   'P 1'
#
loop_
_entity.id
_entity.type
_entity.pdbx_description
1 polymer ?
#
loop_
_entity_poly.entity_id
_entity_poly.type
_entity_poly.pdbx_seq_one_letter_code
_entity_poly.pdbx_strand_id
1 'polypeptide(L)'
;RTLHEAAVDSPRLSAELILQHVCGISRVELATRPETFLTSDQLSRMTGLLRRRADGEPAAYLLGQREFYGRDFRVTPATLIPRPETEHLIEAALKGCDGPASFADLGTGSGCIAVTLCAERPDWRGLMVDLSGRALAVACQNAVRHDVRQRLQPVRADFTRPLLRPESLDLLVSNPPYVGK
;
A
#
# COMPACT_ATOMS: atom_id res chain seq x y z
N ARG A 1 5.84 22.58 -14.90
CA ARG A 1 7.18 22.90 -15.42
C ARG A 1 8.24 22.20 -14.57
N THR A 2 8.29 22.46 -13.26
CA THR A 2 9.27 21.88 -12.31
C THR A 2 9.42 20.36 -12.40
N LEU A 3 8.32 19.60 -12.45
CA LEU A 3 8.35 18.12 -12.52
C LEU A 3 8.80 17.62 -13.90
N HIS A 4 8.52 18.34 -14.98
CA HIS A 4 9.02 18.02 -16.32
C HIS A 4 10.54 18.19 -16.39
N GLU A 5 11.05 19.29 -15.85
CA GLU A 5 12.48 19.60 -15.80
C GLU A 5 13.27 18.58 -14.96
N ALA A 6 12.63 18.03 -13.92
CA ALA A 6 13.21 16.98 -13.06
C ALA A 6 13.07 15.54 -13.62
N ALA A 7 12.60 15.38 -14.87
CA ALA A 7 12.42 14.07 -15.53
C ALA A 7 11.59 13.07 -14.70
N VAL A 8 10.62 13.56 -13.95
CA VAL A 8 9.74 12.73 -13.13
C VAL A 8 8.80 11.91 -14.02
N ASP A 9 8.61 10.63 -13.66
CA ASP A 9 7.60 9.79 -14.32
C ASP A 9 6.20 10.39 -14.15
N SER A 10 5.46 10.53 -15.27
CA SER A 10 4.08 11.04 -15.29
C SER A 10 3.93 12.35 -14.50
N PRO A 11 4.63 13.43 -14.89
CA PRO A 11 4.68 14.68 -14.12
C PRO A 11 3.31 15.33 -13.95
N ARG A 12 2.44 15.23 -14.97
CA ARG A 12 1.06 15.73 -14.91
C ARG A 12 0.23 14.98 -13.88
N LEU A 13 0.26 13.64 -13.91
CA LEU A 13 -0.46 12.80 -12.95
C LEU A 13 0.03 13.06 -11.51
N SER A 14 1.35 13.18 -11.31
CA SER A 14 1.92 13.53 -10.01
C SER A 14 1.39 14.87 -9.50
N ALA A 15 1.31 15.89 -10.34
CA ALA A 15 0.80 17.20 -9.97
C ALA A 15 -0.71 17.16 -9.64
N GLU A 16 -1.50 16.45 -10.44
CA GLU A 16 -2.94 16.28 -10.21
C GLU A 16 -3.21 15.56 -8.87
N LEU A 17 -2.50 14.49 -8.57
CA LEU A 17 -2.63 13.75 -7.31
C LEU A 17 -2.24 14.60 -6.10
N ILE A 18 -1.14 15.36 -6.19
CA ILE A 18 -0.71 16.28 -5.11
C ILE A 18 -1.76 17.37 -4.90
N LEU A 19 -2.32 17.94 -5.98
CA LEU A 19 -3.35 18.96 -5.90
C LEU A 19 -4.63 18.41 -5.24
N GLN A 20 -5.10 17.24 -5.65
CA GLN A 20 -6.25 16.56 -5.03
C GLN A 20 -6.02 16.35 -3.53
N HIS A 21 -4.83 15.87 -3.15
CA HIS A 21 -4.47 15.62 -1.75
C HIS A 21 -4.46 16.92 -0.92
N VAL A 22 -3.88 17.99 -1.45
CA VAL A 22 -3.77 19.27 -0.73
C VAL A 22 -5.12 19.96 -0.58
N CYS A 23 -5.97 19.88 -1.59
CA CYS A 23 -7.28 20.53 -1.62
C CYS A 23 -8.41 19.65 -1.03
N GLY A 24 -8.17 18.34 -0.86
CA GLY A 24 -9.21 17.41 -0.41
C GLY A 24 -10.33 17.22 -1.44
N ILE A 25 -10.03 17.34 -2.74
CA ILE A 25 -11.00 17.24 -3.84
C ILE A 25 -10.78 15.98 -4.66
N SER A 26 -11.86 15.47 -5.24
CA SER A 26 -11.82 14.32 -6.14
C SER A 26 -11.27 14.70 -7.53
N ARG A 27 -10.90 13.67 -8.31
CA ARG A 27 -10.49 13.88 -9.71
C ARG A 27 -11.61 14.49 -10.56
N VAL A 28 -12.86 14.14 -10.27
CA VAL A 28 -14.03 14.69 -10.97
C VAL A 28 -14.19 16.18 -10.66
N GLU A 29 -14.07 16.57 -9.39
CA GLU A 29 -14.15 17.97 -8.98
C GLU A 29 -13.01 18.78 -9.58
N LEU A 30 -11.79 18.25 -9.64
CA LEU A 30 -10.67 18.91 -10.29
C LEU A 30 -10.94 19.16 -11.78
N ALA A 31 -11.57 18.20 -12.48
CA ALA A 31 -11.90 18.32 -13.89
C ALA A 31 -13.06 19.29 -14.17
N THR A 32 -14.04 19.38 -13.26
CA THR A 32 -15.26 20.16 -13.43
C THR A 32 -15.16 21.59 -12.90
N ARG A 33 -14.17 21.87 -12.03
CA ARG A 33 -13.95 23.18 -11.41
C ARG A 33 -12.51 23.65 -11.57
N PRO A 34 -12.05 23.88 -12.81
CA PRO A 34 -10.64 24.17 -13.09
C PRO A 34 -10.18 25.54 -12.52
N GLU A 35 -11.12 26.43 -12.18
CA GLU A 35 -10.83 27.79 -11.68
C GLU A 35 -10.88 27.87 -10.14
N THR A 36 -10.67 26.79 -9.43
CA THR A 36 -10.63 26.82 -7.95
C THR A 36 -9.31 27.48 -7.51
N PHE A 37 -9.43 28.60 -6.78
CA PHE A 37 -8.26 29.27 -6.22
C PHE A 37 -7.72 28.53 -5.00
N LEU A 38 -6.40 28.37 -4.94
CA LEU A 38 -5.70 27.82 -3.80
C LEU A 38 -5.54 28.90 -2.71
N THR A 39 -5.72 28.54 -1.47
CA THR A 39 -5.31 29.39 -0.34
C THR A 39 -3.78 29.46 -0.26
N SER A 40 -3.24 30.47 0.42
CA SER A 40 -1.80 30.61 0.60
C SER A 40 -1.18 29.39 1.30
N ASP A 41 -1.89 28.78 2.26
CA ASP A 41 -1.46 27.54 2.93
C ASP A 41 -1.43 26.34 1.97
N GLN A 42 -2.50 26.16 1.19
CA GLN A 42 -2.56 25.10 0.16
C GLN A 42 -1.45 25.25 -0.87
N LEU A 43 -1.18 26.48 -1.32
CA LEU A 43 -0.09 26.75 -2.27
C LEU A 43 1.28 26.42 -1.67
N SER A 44 1.51 26.79 -0.41
CA SER A 44 2.76 26.49 0.30
C SER A 44 2.95 24.96 0.44
N ARG A 45 1.93 24.24 0.89
CA ARG A 45 1.95 22.77 1.01
C ARG A 45 2.19 22.09 -0.33
N MET A 46 1.47 22.50 -1.36
CA MET A 46 1.63 21.98 -2.72
C MET A 46 3.06 22.18 -3.23
N THR A 47 3.61 23.39 -3.06
CA THR A 47 4.99 23.71 -3.47
C THR A 47 6.02 22.82 -2.76
N GLY A 48 5.85 22.58 -1.47
CA GLY A 48 6.71 21.66 -0.69
C GLY A 48 6.66 20.23 -1.22
N LEU A 49 5.47 19.69 -1.49
CA LEU A 49 5.29 18.34 -2.04
C LEU A 49 5.84 18.21 -3.47
N LEU A 50 5.65 19.24 -4.31
CA LEU A 50 6.19 19.28 -5.67
C LEU A 50 7.72 19.26 -5.68
N ARG A 51 8.39 19.98 -4.75
CA ARG A 51 9.84 19.93 -4.60
C ARG A 51 10.31 18.53 -4.23
N ARG A 52 9.76 17.93 -3.19
CA ARG A 52 10.08 16.54 -2.77
C ARG A 52 9.87 15.54 -3.92
N ARG A 53 8.80 15.72 -4.70
CA ARG A 53 8.57 14.89 -5.89
C ARG A 53 9.62 15.10 -6.97
N ALA A 54 10.05 16.32 -7.20
CA ALA A 54 11.14 16.66 -8.13
C ALA A 54 12.49 16.08 -7.67
N ASP A 55 12.71 15.99 -6.36
CA ASP A 55 13.89 15.34 -5.75
C ASP A 55 13.82 13.79 -5.80
N GLY A 56 12.81 13.21 -6.46
CA GLY A 56 12.69 11.78 -6.69
C GLY A 56 11.82 11.02 -5.69
N GLU A 57 11.22 11.69 -4.69
CA GLU A 57 10.38 10.99 -3.71
C GLU A 57 9.11 10.44 -4.40
N PRO A 58 8.78 9.15 -4.22
CA PRO A 58 7.58 8.54 -4.82
C PRO A 58 6.29 9.23 -4.38
N ALA A 59 5.38 9.47 -5.33
CA ALA A 59 4.09 10.11 -5.04
C ALA A 59 3.31 9.40 -3.93
N ALA A 60 3.34 8.07 -3.88
CA ALA A 60 2.66 7.29 -2.86
C ALA A 60 3.14 7.62 -1.42
N TYR A 61 4.44 7.88 -1.24
CA TYR A 61 4.96 8.28 0.07
C TYR A 61 4.62 9.73 0.41
N LEU A 62 4.60 10.61 -0.58
CA LEU A 62 4.17 12.02 -0.40
C LEU A 62 2.71 12.11 0.04
N LEU A 63 1.87 11.26 -0.55
CA LEU A 63 0.43 11.21 -0.25
C LEU A 63 0.11 10.34 0.97
N GLY A 64 1.07 9.49 1.40
CA GLY A 64 0.89 8.55 2.49
C GLY A 64 -0.03 7.37 2.17
N GLN A 65 -0.43 7.21 0.90
CA GLN A 65 -1.35 6.16 0.48
C GLN A 65 -1.12 5.68 -0.95
N ARG A 66 -1.55 4.45 -1.22
CA ARG A 66 -1.56 3.80 -2.53
C ARG A 66 -2.80 2.96 -2.69
N GLU A 67 -3.49 3.10 -3.79
CA GLU A 67 -4.57 2.18 -4.18
C GLU A 67 -3.98 0.83 -4.59
N PHE A 68 -4.60 -0.27 -4.14
CA PHE A 68 -4.29 -1.65 -4.48
C PHE A 68 -5.56 -2.50 -4.37
N TYR A 69 -5.90 -3.22 -5.41
CA TYR A 69 -7.08 -4.10 -5.49
C TYR A 69 -8.39 -3.40 -5.10
N GLY A 70 -8.59 -2.18 -5.61
CA GLY A 70 -9.75 -1.34 -5.33
C GLY A 70 -9.83 -0.78 -3.91
N ARG A 71 -8.73 -0.82 -3.13
CA ARG A 71 -8.67 -0.35 -1.74
C ARG A 71 -7.49 0.59 -1.51
N ASP A 72 -7.70 1.60 -0.68
CA ASP A 72 -6.64 2.54 -0.30
C ASP A 72 -5.80 2.02 0.86
N PHE A 73 -4.53 1.78 0.64
CA PHE A 73 -3.57 1.37 1.65
C PHE A 73 -2.67 2.53 2.09
N ARG A 74 -2.53 2.70 3.38
CA ARG A 74 -1.47 3.54 3.93
C ARG A 74 -0.11 2.95 3.57
N VAL A 75 0.80 3.81 3.11
CA VAL A 75 2.20 3.46 2.83
C VAL A 75 3.14 4.51 3.42
N THR A 76 4.33 4.07 3.79
CA THR A 76 5.39 4.93 4.32
C THR A 76 6.74 4.43 3.80
N PRO A 77 7.84 5.16 3.95
CA PRO A 77 9.17 4.67 3.59
C PRO A 77 9.60 3.38 4.32
N ALA A 78 8.84 2.95 5.33
CA ALA A 78 9.07 1.67 6.02
C ALA A 78 8.48 0.46 5.27
N THR A 79 7.68 0.68 4.23
CA THR A 79 6.99 -0.39 3.47
C THR A 79 7.26 -0.25 1.98
N LEU A 80 7.30 -1.37 1.27
CA LEU A 80 7.27 -1.33 -0.19
C LEU A 80 5.91 -0.76 -0.66
N ILE A 81 5.93 0.08 -1.69
CA ILE A 81 4.71 0.55 -2.35
C ILE A 81 4.08 -0.64 -3.07
N PRO A 82 2.81 -0.98 -2.80
CA PRO A 82 2.10 -2.04 -3.51
C PRO A 82 2.19 -1.87 -5.03
N ARG A 83 2.52 -2.95 -5.72
CA ARG A 83 2.64 -2.96 -7.19
C ARG A 83 1.43 -3.63 -7.81
N PRO A 84 0.94 -3.16 -8.97
CA PRO A 84 -0.21 -3.77 -9.66
C PRO A 84 -0.02 -5.27 -9.94
N GLU A 85 1.21 -5.69 -10.27
CA GLU A 85 1.52 -7.10 -10.56
C GLU A 85 1.24 -8.02 -9.35
N THR A 86 1.27 -7.48 -8.14
CA THR A 86 0.95 -8.22 -6.91
C THR A 86 -0.53 -8.62 -6.83
N GLU A 87 -1.41 -7.97 -7.60
CA GLU A 87 -2.84 -8.32 -7.66
C GLU A 87 -3.06 -9.72 -8.25
N HIS A 88 -2.21 -10.17 -9.17
CA HIS A 88 -2.25 -11.53 -9.68
C HIS A 88 -2.01 -12.58 -8.59
N LEU A 89 -1.22 -12.25 -7.56
CA LEU A 89 -1.02 -13.13 -6.42
C LEU A 89 -2.31 -13.30 -5.61
N ILE A 90 -3.08 -12.20 -5.44
CA ILE A 90 -4.41 -12.25 -4.81
C ILE A 90 -5.34 -13.18 -5.59
N GLU A 91 -5.42 -12.98 -6.92
CA GLU A 91 -6.29 -13.80 -7.79
C GLU A 91 -5.92 -15.28 -7.74
N ALA A 92 -4.62 -15.59 -7.76
CA ALA A 92 -4.14 -16.97 -7.67
C ALA A 92 -4.49 -17.60 -6.32
N ALA A 93 -4.30 -16.88 -5.22
CA ALA A 93 -4.62 -17.34 -3.87
C ALA A 93 -6.13 -17.62 -3.72
N LEU A 94 -6.99 -16.69 -4.20
CA LEU A 94 -8.44 -16.82 -4.12
C LEU A 94 -9.00 -17.97 -4.98
N LYS A 95 -8.33 -18.30 -6.10
CA LYS A 95 -8.68 -19.45 -6.96
C LYS A 95 -8.16 -20.79 -6.42
N GLY A 96 -7.04 -20.75 -5.70
CA GLY A 96 -6.37 -21.96 -5.23
C GLY A 96 -6.93 -22.55 -3.94
N CYS A 97 -7.85 -21.84 -3.27
CA CYS A 97 -8.36 -22.26 -1.96
C CYS A 97 -9.86 -21.99 -1.85
N ASP A 98 -10.66 -23.04 -1.81
CA ASP A 98 -12.10 -22.95 -1.60
C ASP A 98 -12.43 -23.17 -0.11
N GLY A 99 -13.32 -22.33 0.43
CA GLY A 99 -13.76 -22.41 1.84
C GLY A 99 -12.85 -21.67 2.82
N PRO A 100 -13.03 -21.91 4.13
CA PRO A 100 -12.23 -21.29 5.20
C PRO A 100 -10.76 -21.67 5.08
N ALA A 101 -9.87 -20.70 5.25
CA ALA A 101 -8.43 -20.93 5.16
C ALA A 101 -7.63 -20.13 6.20
N SER A 102 -6.53 -20.74 6.62
CA SER A 102 -5.47 -20.10 7.40
C SER A 102 -4.24 -19.85 6.50
N PHE A 103 -3.67 -18.65 6.55
CA PHE A 103 -2.54 -18.31 5.68
C PHE A 103 -1.45 -17.51 6.40
N ALA A 104 -0.28 -17.42 5.78
CA ALA A 104 0.75 -16.45 6.17
C ALA A 104 1.18 -15.62 4.96
N ASP A 105 1.31 -14.31 5.18
CA ASP A 105 1.89 -13.35 4.25
C ASP A 105 3.31 -13.01 4.73
N LEU A 106 4.32 -13.55 4.03
CA LEU A 106 5.72 -13.42 4.39
C LEU A 106 6.34 -12.19 3.71
N GLY A 107 6.85 -11.27 4.51
CA GLY A 107 7.28 -9.96 4.05
C GLY A 107 6.08 -9.06 3.78
N THR A 108 5.13 -9.02 4.71
CA THR A 108 3.82 -8.39 4.51
C THR A 108 3.86 -6.90 4.17
N GLY A 109 4.93 -6.19 4.53
CA GLY A 109 5.12 -4.77 4.21
C GLY A 109 3.97 -3.90 4.71
N SER A 110 3.19 -3.33 3.79
CA SER A 110 1.99 -2.53 4.10
C SER A 110 0.78 -3.39 4.52
N GLY A 111 0.88 -4.71 4.42
CA GLY A 111 -0.22 -5.64 4.66
C GLY A 111 -1.20 -5.76 3.49
N CYS A 112 -0.88 -5.22 2.32
CA CYS A 112 -1.83 -5.14 1.20
C CYS A 112 -2.33 -6.52 0.75
N ILE A 113 -1.48 -7.56 0.77
CA ILE A 113 -1.89 -8.93 0.43
C ILE A 113 -2.80 -9.49 1.53
N ALA A 114 -2.31 -9.55 2.76
CA ALA A 114 -3.05 -10.16 3.88
C ALA A 114 -4.40 -9.49 4.12
N VAL A 115 -4.43 -8.16 4.10
CA VAL A 115 -5.65 -7.37 4.29
C VAL A 115 -6.64 -7.63 3.16
N THR A 116 -6.18 -7.65 1.90
CA THR A 116 -7.06 -7.90 0.75
C THR A 116 -7.63 -9.32 0.80
N LEU A 117 -6.82 -10.35 1.08
CA LEU A 117 -7.30 -11.73 1.20
C LEU A 117 -8.40 -11.85 2.26
N CYS A 118 -8.20 -11.27 3.44
CA CYS A 118 -9.22 -11.26 4.49
C CYS A 118 -10.45 -10.42 4.13
N ALA A 119 -10.31 -9.36 3.33
CA ALA A 119 -11.45 -8.55 2.90
C ALA A 119 -12.30 -9.28 1.83
N GLU A 120 -11.66 -10.06 0.94
CA GLU A 120 -12.34 -10.87 -0.07
C GLU A 120 -12.97 -12.16 0.51
N ARG A 121 -12.39 -12.72 1.57
CA ARG A 121 -12.82 -13.97 2.22
C ARG A 121 -13.10 -13.73 3.71
N PRO A 122 -14.35 -13.59 4.13
CA PRO A 122 -14.72 -13.29 5.52
C PRO A 122 -14.32 -14.37 6.53
N ASP A 123 -14.19 -15.59 6.10
CA ASP A 123 -13.81 -16.78 6.87
C ASP A 123 -12.31 -17.09 6.90
N TRP A 124 -11.51 -16.32 6.17
CA TRP A 124 -10.05 -16.46 6.17
C TRP A 124 -9.39 -15.73 7.34
N ARG A 125 -8.31 -16.33 7.84
CA ARG A 125 -7.46 -15.76 8.91
C ARG A 125 -6.01 -15.89 8.52
N GLY A 126 -5.19 -14.91 8.91
CA GLY A 126 -3.79 -14.91 8.47
C GLY A 126 -2.80 -14.33 9.46
N LEU A 127 -1.53 -14.66 9.21
CA LEU A 127 -0.38 -14.06 9.84
C LEU A 127 0.22 -13.01 8.89
N MET A 128 0.50 -11.83 9.42
CA MET A 128 1.28 -10.79 8.76
C MET A 128 2.70 -10.86 9.30
N VAL A 129 3.62 -11.45 8.53
CA VAL A 129 5.00 -11.67 8.97
C VAL A 129 5.92 -10.65 8.32
N ASP A 130 6.73 -9.95 9.13
CA ASP A 130 7.75 -9.03 8.63
C ASP A 130 8.90 -8.91 9.65
N LEU A 131 10.12 -8.68 9.17
CA LEU A 131 11.27 -8.39 10.01
C LEU A 131 11.17 -6.99 10.64
N SER A 132 10.55 -6.06 9.92
CA SER A 132 10.40 -4.66 10.29
C SER A 132 9.16 -4.43 11.17
N GLY A 133 9.37 -4.11 12.45
CA GLY A 133 8.26 -3.70 13.32
C GLY A 133 7.55 -2.42 12.84
N ARG A 134 8.24 -1.55 12.06
CA ARG A 134 7.63 -0.36 11.45
C ARG A 134 6.68 -0.73 10.31
N ALA A 135 7.04 -1.73 9.49
CA ALA A 135 6.17 -2.26 8.46
C ALA A 135 4.92 -2.90 9.08
N LEU A 136 5.08 -3.75 10.09
CA LEU A 136 3.95 -4.35 10.82
C LEU A 136 3.01 -3.30 11.44
N ALA A 137 3.53 -2.19 11.95
CA ALA A 137 2.69 -1.11 12.45
C ALA A 137 1.81 -0.51 11.35
N VAL A 138 2.35 -0.32 10.13
CA VAL A 138 1.57 0.13 8.96
C VAL A 138 0.56 -0.93 8.54
N ALA A 139 0.94 -2.21 8.48
CA ALA A 139 0.05 -3.32 8.15
C ALA A 139 -1.14 -3.42 9.14
N CYS A 140 -0.87 -3.27 10.45
CA CYS A 140 -1.93 -3.23 11.46
C CYS A 140 -2.90 -2.07 11.27
N GLN A 141 -2.40 -0.87 10.92
CA GLN A 141 -3.25 0.29 10.63
C GLN A 141 -4.13 0.05 9.40
N ASN A 142 -3.58 -0.57 8.36
CA ASN A 142 -4.37 -0.96 7.19
C ASN A 142 -5.39 -2.04 7.52
N ALA A 143 -5.05 -3.03 8.34
CA ALA A 143 -5.99 -4.04 8.80
C ALA A 143 -7.16 -3.46 9.62
N VAL A 144 -6.91 -2.43 10.43
CA VAL A 144 -7.95 -1.66 11.13
C VAL A 144 -8.80 -0.87 10.13
N ARG A 145 -8.17 -0.15 9.20
CA ARG A 145 -8.85 0.68 8.19
C ARG A 145 -9.84 -0.12 7.34
N HIS A 146 -9.55 -1.40 7.10
CA HIS A 146 -10.36 -2.29 6.28
C HIS A 146 -11.17 -3.34 7.09
N ASP A 147 -11.33 -3.14 8.39
CA ASP A 147 -12.16 -3.96 9.30
C ASP A 147 -11.80 -5.46 9.35
N VAL A 148 -10.52 -5.79 9.12
CA VAL A 148 -10.01 -7.18 9.12
C VAL A 148 -9.01 -7.46 10.25
N ARG A 149 -8.78 -6.51 11.15
CA ARG A 149 -7.73 -6.60 12.18
C ARG A 149 -7.85 -7.81 13.10
N GLN A 150 -9.06 -8.23 13.42
CA GLN A 150 -9.33 -9.37 14.32
C GLN A 150 -8.96 -10.72 13.70
N ARG A 151 -8.85 -10.78 12.37
CA ARG A 151 -8.52 -11.98 11.61
C ARG A 151 -7.05 -12.03 11.16
N LEU A 152 -6.29 -10.97 11.42
CA LEU A 152 -4.88 -10.83 11.04
C LEU A 152 -4.00 -10.66 12.27
N GLN A 153 -3.04 -11.56 12.46
CA GLN A 153 -2.09 -11.49 13.56
C GLN A 153 -0.72 -11.04 13.05
N PRO A 154 -0.17 -9.90 13.54
CA PRO A 154 1.18 -9.48 13.21
C PRO A 154 2.21 -10.33 13.94
N VAL A 155 3.24 -10.74 13.23
CA VAL A 155 4.35 -11.55 13.75
C VAL A 155 5.66 -10.91 13.29
N ARG A 156 6.47 -10.42 14.21
CA ARG A 156 7.81 -9.92 13.89
C ARG A 156 8.79 -11.09 13.89
N ALA A 157 9.22 -11.51 12.70
CA ALA A 157 10.13 -12.63 12.55
C ALA A 157 10.94 -12.55 11.25
N ASP A 158 12.07 -13.24 11.25
CA ASP A 158 12.85 -13.54 10.05
C ASP A 158 12.29 -14.83 9.45
N PHE A 159 11.55 -14.71 8.35
CA PHE A 159 10.91 -15.87 7.70
C PHE A 159 11.90 -16.76 6.92
N THR A 160 13.17 -16.39 6.85
CA THR A 160 14.22 -17.30 6.34
C THR A 160 14.61 -18.37 7.35
N ARG A 161 14.14 -18.24 8.59
CA ARG A 161 14.29 -19.21 9.67
C ARG A 161 13.00 -20.00 9.89
N PRO A 162 13.06 -21.21 10.45
CA PRO A 162 11.87 -21.99 10.77
C PRO A 162 10.92 -21.18 11.69
N LEU A 163 9.75 -20.83 11.17
CA LEU A 163 8.75 -20.01 11.88
C LEU A 163 7.46 -20.78 12.13
N LEU A 164 7.08 -21.64 11.21
CA LEU A 164 5.81 -22.33 11.19
C LEU A 164 6.05 -23.85 11.34
N ARG A 165 5.11 -24.52 11.94
CA ARG A 165 5.11 -25.99 11.94
C ARG A 165 4.71 -26.49 10.55
N PRO A 166 5.24 -27.62 10.08
CA PRO A 166 4.74 -28.25 8.86
C PRO A 166 3.21 -28.41 8.91
N GLU A 167 2.56 -28.23 7.77
CA GLU A 167 1.11 -28.44 7.58
C GLU A 167 0.20 -27.64 8.54
N SER A 168 0.70 -26.52 9.09
CA SER A 168 -0.06 -25.66 10.02
C SER A 168 -0.91 -24.59 9.34
N LEU A 169 -0.78 -24.42 8.02
CA LEU A 169 -1.48 -23.43 7.21
C LEU A 169 -1.95 -24.05 5.88
N ASP A 170 -3.04 -23.51 5.35
CA ASP A 170 -3.60 -23.90 4.06
C ASP A 170 -2.89 -23.21 2.90
N LEU A 171 -2.38 -21.98 3.14
CA LEU A 171 -1.78 -21.15 2.10
C LEU A 171 -0.60 -20.34 2.65
N LEU A 172 0.43 -20.19 1.82
CA LEU A 172 1.56 -19.32 2.08
C LEU A 172 1.73 -18.37 0.89
N VAL A 173 1.72 -17.06 1.16
CA VAL A 173 1.90 -16.02 0.15
C VAL A 173 3.11 -15.17 0.48
N SER A 174 3.79 -14.68 -0.54
CA SER A 174 4.92 -13.78 -0.37
C SER A 174 5.19 -12.99 -1.63
N ASN A 175 5.42 -11.69 -1.49
CA ASN A 175 5.99 -10.84 -2.51
C ASN A 175 7.24 -10.15 -1.95
N PRO A 176 8.34 -10.89 -1.76
CA PRO A 176 9.54 -10.37 -1.13
C PRO A 176 10.20 -9.31 -2.01
N PRO A 177 10.98 -8.38 -1.43
CA PRO A 177 11.76 -7.44 -2.21
C PRO A 177 12.75 -8.19 -3.09
N TYR A 178 12.82 -7.83 -4.38
CA TYR A 178 13.85 -8.34 -5.29
C TYR A 178 15.19 -7.72 -4.92
N VAL A 179 15.94 -8.37 -4.07
CA VAL A 179 17.30 -7.94 -3.74
C VAL A 179 18.19 -8.47 -4.84
N GLY A 180 18.62 -7.59 -5.74
CA GLY A 180 19.78 -7.88 -6.60
C GLY A 180 21.00 -8.07 -5.68
N LYS A 181 21.73 -9.17 -5.91
CA LYS A 181 23.05 -9.38 -5.31
C LYS A 181 24.03 -8.34 -5.80
#